data_05deda295253c787b15b935bfd0b17a5
#
_entry.id   05deda295253c787b15b935bfd0b17a5
#
_cell.length_a   1.000
_cell.length_b   1.000
_cell.length_c   1.000
_cell.angle_alpha   90.00
_cell.angle_beta   90.00
_cell.angle_gamma   90.00
#
_symmetry.space_group_name_H-M   'P 1'
#
loop_
_entity.id
_entity.type
_entity.pdbx_description
1 polymer ?
#
loop_
_entity_poly.entity_id
_entity_poly.type
_entity_poly.pdbx_seq_one_letter_code
_entity_poly.pdbx_strand_id
1 'polypeptide(L)'
;MIRKAAMPLPNVTLVLGGARSGKSAHAEGLVEAAAGGGTYLATAEAGDEEMALRIRRHRDRRGPGWTTVEEPLELASALAAHAAPDRPLLIDCLTLWLSNVMAAGRETQRERAGLVAALSAPNGPVVLVSNEVGLGLVPETPLGRAFRDEAGRLNQAVAAVASRVVFVAAGIPLTLKEEERTQ
;
A
#
# COMPACT_ATOMS: atom_id res chain seq x y z
N MET A 1 3.91 5.54 -33.25
CA MET A 1 3.92 5.56 -31.77
C MET A 1 4.52 4.26 -31.27
N ILE A 2 5.75 4.29 -30.80
CA ILE A 2 6.39 3.10 -30.19
C ILE A 2 5.76 2.92 -28.81
N ARG A 3 4.96 1.87 -28.61
CA ARG A 3 4.52 1.46 -27.27
C ARG A 3 5.79 1.17 -26.47
N LYS A 4 6.09 2.04 -25.49
CA LYS A 4 7.12 1.77 -24.49
C LYS A 4 6.74 0.42 -23.87
N ALA A 5 7.60 -0.59 -24.02
CA ALA A 5 7.34 -1.91 -23.44
C ALA A 5 7.02 -1.70 -21.95
N ALA A 6 5.88 -2.22 -21.51
CA ALA A 6 5.49 -2.14 -20.12
C ALA A 6 6.57 -2.83 -19.29
N MET A 7 7.23 -2.09 -18.42
CA MET A 7 8.19 -2.71 -17.50
C MET A 7 7.41 -3.56 -16.51
N PRO A 8 7.75 -4.85 -16.37
CA PRO A 8 7.04 -5.70 -15.43
C PRO A 8 7.22 -5.16 -14.00
N LEU A 9 6.14 -5.18 -13.22
CA LEU A 9 6.21 -4.81 -11.81
C LEU A 9 7.17 -5.72 -11.04
N PRO A 10 7.98 -5.18 -10.10
CA PRO A 10 8.66 -5.99 -9.10
C PRO A 10 7.68 -6.81 -8.26
N ASN A 11 8.16 -7.87 -7.61
CA ASN A 11 7.30 -8.71 -6.77
C ASN A 11 6.61 -7.90 -5.66
N VAL A 12 7.38 -7.02 -5.00
CA VAL A 12 6.83 -6.13 -3.97
C VAL A 12 7.34 -4.71 -4.20
N THR A 13 6.42 -3.77 -4.31
CA THR A 13 6.71 -2.33 -4.41
C THR A 13 6.02 -1.59 -3.26
N LEU A 14 6.77 -0.85 -2.46
CA LEU A 14 6.25 0.04 -1.43
C LEU A 14 6.27 1.49 -1.93
N VAL A 15 5.11 2.16 -1.89
CA VAL A 15 4.95 3.57 -2.24
C VAL A 15 4.63 4.37 -0.99
N LEU A 16 5.59 5.18 -0.56
CA LEU A 16 5.52 6.03 0.63
C LEU A 16 5.24 7.49 0.24
N GLY A 17 4.74 8.26 1.18
CA GLY A 17 4.59 9.71 1.05
C GLY A 17 3.61 10.30 2.04
N GLY A 18 3.64 11.62 2.21
CA GLY A 18 2.73 12.35 3.09
C GLY A 18 1.28 12.34 2.60
N ALA A 19 0.37 12.92 3.40
CA ALA A 19 -1.01 13.16 2.99
C ALA A 19 -1.03 14.01 1.71
N ARG A 20 -1.88 13.63 0.74
CA ARG A 20 -2.05 14.32 -0.56
C ARG A 20 -0.77 14.46 -1.40
N SER A 21 0.24 13.62 -1.16
CA SER A 21 1.50 13.62 -1.93
C SER A 21 1.36 13.12 -3.38
N GLY A 22 0.26 12.44 -3.73
CA GLY A 22 0.07 11.80 -5.03
C GLY A 22 0.43 10.30 -5.03
N LYS A 23 0.80 9.72 -3.88
CA LYS A 23 1.25 8.31 -3.77
C LYS A 23 0.25 7.28 -4.30
N SER A 24 -1.06 7.42 -3.98
CA SER A 24 -2.08 6.47 -4.47
C SER A 24 -2.22 6.55 -5.99
N ALA A 25 -2.22 7.76 -6.57
CA ALA A 25 -2.26 7.94 -8.02
C ALA A 25 -1.00 7.36 -8.70
N HIS A 26 0.18 7.53 -8.09
CA HIS A 26 1.41 6.92 -8.58
C HIS A 26 1.34 5.39 -8.54
N ALA A 27 0.86 4.80 -7.44
CA ALA A 27 0.71 3.36 -7.27
C ALA A 27 -0.31 2.77 -8.27
N GLU A 28 -1.47 3.41 -8.46
CA GLU A 28 -2.45 3.05 -9.49
C GLU A 28 -1.83 3.07 -10.89
N GLY A 29 -1.09 4.14 -11.23
CA GLY A 29 -0.41 4.28 -12.51
C GLY A 29 0.66 3.20 -12.78
N LEU A 30 1.36 2.71 -11.73
CA LEU A 30 2.29 1.60 -11.87
C LEU A 30 1.57 0.30 -12.28
N VAL A 31 0.45 -0.01 -11.65
CA VAL A 31 -0.36 -1.20 -11.95
C VAL A 31 -1.01 -1.07 -13.32
N GLU A 32 -1.57 0.08 -13.66
CA GLU A 32 -2.18 0.34 -14.98
C GLU A 32 -1.17 0.23 -16.12
N ALA A 33 0.03 0.79 -15.94
CA ALA A 33 1.09 0.71 -16.94
C ALA A 33 1.58 -0.73 -17.17
N ALA A 34 1.57 -1.57 -16.13
CA ALA A 34 2.05 -2.94 -16.19
C ALA A 34 0.99 -3.93 -16.72
N ALA A 35 -0.28 -3.78 -16.32
CA ALA A 35 -1.33 -4.79 -16.56
C ALA A 35 -2.68 -4.18 -17.01
N GLY A 36 -2.80 -2.87 -17.17
CA GLY A 36 -4.08 -2.21 -17.51
C GLY A 36 -5.10 -2.18 -16.37
N GLY A 37 -4.73 -2.63 -15.18
CA GLY A 37 -5.56 -2.71 -13.98
C GLY A 37 -5.14 -3.88 -13.09
N GLY A 38 -5.92 -4.14 -12.03
CA GLY A 38 -5.60 -5.17 -11.05
C GLY A 38 -6.66 -5.34 -9.98
N THR A 39 -6.29 -5.97 -8.87
CA THR A 39 -7.13 -5.99 -7.67
C THR A 39 -6.72 -4.82 -6.76
N TYR A 40 -7.69 -3.98 -6.40
CA TYR A 40 -7.53 -2.92 -5.42
C TYR A 40 -8.08 -3.39 -4.08
N LEU A 41 -7.21 -3.57 -3.11
CA LEU A 41 -7.57 -3.94 -1.76
C LEU A 41 -7.64 -2.67 -0.91
N ALA A 42 -8.86 -2.27 -0.56
CA ALA A 42 -9.14 -1.13 0.29
C ALA A 42 -9.13 -1.54 1.75
N THR A 43 -8.31 -0.88 2.56
CA THR A 43 -8.25 -1.08 4.01
C THR A 43 -9.07 -0.05 4.78
N ALA A 44 -9.63 0.94 4.07
CA ALA A 44 -10.48 1.96 4.67
C ALA A 44 -11.86 1.39 4.99
N GLU A 45 -12.33 1.64 6.21
CA GLU A 45 -13.74 1.50 6.58
C GLU A 45 -14.43 2.86 6.43
N ALA A 46 -15.66 2.83 5.92
CA ALA A 46 -16.49 4.03 5.83
C ALA A 46 -17.04 4.40 7.22
N GLY A 47 -16.20 4.98 8.05
CA GLY A 47 -16.57 5.39 9.41
C GLY A 47 -17.46 6.64 9.45
N ASP A 48 -17.41 7.49 8.42
CA ASP A 48 -18.19 8.71 8.29
C ASP A 48 -18.49 9.05 6.81
N GLU A 49 -19.34 10.07 6.59
CA GLU A 49 -19.75 10.52 5.24
C GLU A 49 -18.57 11.06 4.41
N GLU A 50 -17.62 11.74 5.05
CA GLU A 50 -16.43 12.27 4.36
C GLU A 50 -15.56 11.12 3.82
N MET A 51 -15.32 10.10 4.64
CA MET A 51 -14.58 8.91 4.24
C MET A 51 -15.32 8.13 3.16
N ALA A 52 -16.63 7.94 3.29
CA ALA A 52 -17.46 7.31 2.26
C ALA A 52 -17.39 8.04 0.92
N LEU A 53 -17.42 9.39 0.91
CA LEU A 53 -17.25 10.20 -0.29
C LEU A 53 -15.85 10.05 -0.89
N ARG A 54 -14.82 9.98 -0.05
CA ARG A 54 -13.43 9.80 -0.47
C ARG A 54 -13.22 8.43 -1.13
N ILE A 55 -13.75 7.37 -0.53
CA ILE A 55 -13.73 6.01 -1.08
C ILE A 55 -14.44 5.98 -2.44
N ARG A 56 -15.64 6.57 -2.57
CA ARG A 56 -16.36 6.66 -3.84
C ARG A 56 -15.54 7.36 -4.92
N ARG A 57 -14.95 8.53 -4.64
CA ARG A 57 -14.12 9.28 -5.59
C ARG A 57 -12.90 8.48 -6.06
N HIS A 58 -12.27 7.71 -5.18
CA HIS A 58 -11.16 6.81 -5.53
C HIS A 58 -11.64 5.66 -6.41
N ARG A 59 -12.84 5.12 -6.16
CA ARG A 59 -13.44 4.05 -6.97
C ARG A 59 -13.84 4.54 -8.35
N ASP A 60 -14.48 5.71 -8.44
CA ASP A 60 -14.98 6.28 -9.71
C ASP A 60 -13.84 6.66 -10.66
N ARG A 61 -12.65 6.95 -10.12
CA ARG A 61 -11.47 7.29 -10.92
C ARG A 61 -10.84 6.07 -11.59
N ARG A 62 -11.02 4.89 -11.02
CA ARG A 62 -10.46 3.66 -11.56
C ARG A 62 -11.30 3.15 -12.71
N GLY A 63 -10.64 2.76 -13.81
CA GLY A 63 -11.30 2.22 -15.00
C GLY A 63 -11.82 0.79 -14.81
N PRO A 64 -12.42 0.20 -15.85
CA PRO A 64 -13.02 -1.14 -15.80
C PRO A 64 -12.01 -2.28 -15.57
N GLY A 65 -10.72 -2.03 -15.68
CA GLY A 65 -9.65 -3.01 -15.41
C GLY A 65 -9.45 -3.33 -13.92
N TRP A 66 -10.15 -2.65 -13.02
CA TRP A 66 -9.99 -2.82 -11.58
C TRP A 66 -11.13 -3.61 -10.92
N THR A 67 -10.78 -4.53 -10.04
CA THR A 67 -11.71 -5.13 -9.07
C THR A 67 -11.39 -4.61 -7.69
N THR A 68 -12.39 -4.16 -6.93
CA THR A 68 -12.20 -3.69 -5.56
C THR A 68 -12.61 -4.76 -4.56
N VAL A 69 -11.73 -5.01 -3.58
CA VAL A 69 -11.95 -5.85 -2.41
C VAL A 69 -11.79 -4.97 -1.18
N GLU A 70 -12.70 -5.05 -0.23
CA GLU A 70 -12.61 -4.34 1.05
C GLU A 70 -12.17 -5.32 2.14
N GLU A 71 -11.04 -5.05 2.77
CA GLU A 71 -10.50 -5.86 3.86
C GLU A 71 -9.74 -4.98 4.85
N PRO A 72 -10.37 -4.63 5.98
CA PRO A 72 -9.79 -3.71 6.95
C PRO A 72 -8.77 -4.34 7.91
N LEU A 73 -8.80 -5.67 8.14
CA LEU A 73 -8.04 -6.32 9.21
C LEU A 73 -7.17 -7.49 8.75
N GLU A 74 -7.73 -8.45 8.00
CA GLU A 74 -7.07 -9.72 7.67
C GLU A 74 -6.14 -9.59 6.44
N LEU A 75 -5.28 -8.59 6.44
CA LEU A 75 -4.50 -8.18 5.27
C LEU A 75 -3.58 -9.28 4.72
N ALA A 76 -2.95 -10.07 5.59
CA ALA A 76 -2.08 -11.17 5.17
C ALA A 76 -2.87 -12.28 4.44
N SER A 77 -4.07 -12.62 4.93
CA SER A 77 -4.96 -13.61 4.32
C SER A 77 -5.52 -13.10 2.99
N ALA A 78 -5.91 -11.82 2.93
CA ALA A 78 -6.41 -11.19 1.72
C ALA A 78 -5.31 -11.10 0.64
N LEU A 79 -4.07 -10.80 1.03
CA LEU A 79 -2.92 -10.84 0.11
C LEU A 79 -2.75 -12.24 -0.50
N ALA A 80 -2.75 -13.27 0.33
CA ALA A 80 -2.62 -14.66 -0.13
C ALA A 80 -3.77 -15.08 -1.08
N ALA A 81 -4.99 -14.58 -0.83
CA ALA A 81 -6.17 -14.91 -1.63
C ALA A 81 -6.23 -14.16 -2.98
N HIS A 82 -5.67 -12.94 -3.06
CA HIS A 82 -5.89 -12.04 -4.19
C HIS A 82 -4.64 -11.69 -5.00
N ALA A 83 -3.42 -12.01 -4.53
CA ALA A 83 -2.22 -11.85 -5.33
C ALA A 83 -2.15 -12.96 -6.39
N ALA A 84 -2.00 -12.59 -7.66
CA ALA A 84 -1.90 -13.53 -8.78
C ALA A 84 -0.85 -13.04 -9.81
N PRO A 85 -0.18 -13.96 -10.53
CA PRO A 85 0.90 -13.61 -11.45
C PRO A 85 0.46 -12.67 -12.59
N ASP A 86 -0.77 -12.81 -13.06
CA ASP A 86 -1.36 -12.06 -14.18
C ASP A 86 -2.23 -10.87 -13.69
N ARG A 87 -2.40 -10.73 -12.37
CA ARG A 87 -3.27 -9.71 -11.79
C ARG A 87 -2.62 -9.06 -10.58
N PRO A 88 -1.91 -7.93 -10.76
CA PRO A 88 -1.28 -7.21 -9.66
C PRO A 88 -2.27 -6.82 -8.55
N LEU A 89 -1.83 -6.91 -7.30
CA LEU A 89 -2.58 -6.48 -6.12
C LEU A 89 -2.08 -5.11 -5.66
N LEU A 90 -2.97 -4.14 -5.55
CA LEU A 90 -2.69 -2.83 -4.94
C LEU A 90 -3.40 -2.72 -3.59
N ILE A 91 -2.64 -2.51 -2.53
CA ILE A 91 -3.14 -2.33 -1.16
C ILE A 91 -3.07 -0.84 -0.79
N ASP A 92 -4.22 -0.20 -0.55
CA ASP A 92 -4.31 1.21 -0.14
C ASP A 92 -5.25 1.38 1.08
N CYS A 93 -4.68 1.60 2.29
CA CYS A 93 -3.27 1.75 2.60
C CYS A 93 -2.87 1.07 3.94
N LEU A 94 -1.60 0.79 4.10
CA LEU A 94 -1.06 0.20 5.34
C LEU A 94 -1.31 1.06 6.58
N THR A 95 -1.36 2.38 6.43
CA THR A 95 -1.59 3.31 7.54
C THR A 95 -2.99 3.17 8.13
N LEU A 96 -4.03 3.04 7.28
CA LEU A 96 -5.39 2.79 7.74
C LEU A 96 -5.55 1.38 8.29
N TRP A 97 -4.96 0.38 7.65
CA TRP A 97 -4.91 -0.98 8.21
C TRP A 97 -4.31 -1.01 9.62
N LEU A 98 -3.17 -0.35 9.84
CA LEU A 98 -2.56 -0.26 11.17
C LEU A 98 -3.50 0.41 12.19
N SER A 99 -4.19 1.47 11.77
CA SER A 99 -5.20 2.13 12.61
C SER A 99 -6.32 1.18 13.03
N ASN A 100 -6.82 0.37 12.09
CA ASN A 100 -7.88 -0.62 12.34
C ASN A 100 -7.39 -1.73 13.28
N VAL A 101 -6.16 -2.24 13.06
CA VAL A 101 -5.50 -3.23 13.93
C VAL A 101 -5.41 -2.72 15.37
N MET A 102 -4.94 -1.49 15.56
CA MET A 102 -4.82 -0.87 16.88
C MET A 102 -6.19 -0.61 17.52
N ALA A 103 -7.17 -0.15 16.75
CA ALA A 103 -8.54 0.07 17.25
C ALA A 103 -9.23 -1.23 17.65
N ALA A 104 -8.94 -2.33 16.96
CA ALA A 104 -9.42 -3.67 17.29
C ALA A 104 -8.66 -4.31 18.48
N GLY A 105 -7.68 -3.63 19.07
CA GLY A 105 -6.88 -4.14 20.19
C GLY A 105 -5.99 -5.32 19.82
N ARG A 106 -5.66 -5.50 18.54
CA ARG A 106 -4.78 -6.58 18.08
C ARG A 106 -3.30 -6.25 18.36
N GLU A 107 -2.49 -7.28 18.48
CA GLU A 107 -1.05 -7.13 18.69
C GLU A 107 -0.35 -6.71 17.38
N THR A 108 0.06 -5.45 17.28
CA THR A 108 0.64 -4.84 16.06
C THR A 108 1.89 -5.57 15.56
N GLN A 109 2.73 -6.08 16.48
CA GLN A 109 3.93 -6.83 16.12
C GLN A 109 3.58 -8.14 15.42
N ARG A 110 2.58 -8.88 15.91
CA ARG A 110 2.12 -10.15 15.32
C ARG A 110 1.51 -9.91 13.93
N GLU A 111 0.64 -8.92 13.81
CA GLU A 111 -0.01 -8.57 12.53
C GLU A 111 1.04 -8.13 11.49
N ARG A 112 2.00 -7.31 11.89
CA ARG A 112 3.14 -6.91 11.04
C ARG A 112 3.98 -8.11 10.60
N ALA A 113 4.30 -9.02 11.51
CA ALA A 113 5.07 -10.22 11.17
C ALA A 113 4.32 -11.12 10.16
N GLY A 114 3.01 -11.29 10.33
CA GLY A 114 2.16 -12.03 9.39
C GLY A 114 2.16 -11.41 8.00
N LEU A 115 2.01 -10.08 7.91
CA LEU A 115 2.07 -9.36 6.64
C LEU A 115 3.43 -9.50 5.95
N VAL A 116 4.54 -9.32 6.69
CA VAL A 116 5.91 -9.47 6.16
C VAL A 116 6.15 -10.88 5.64
N ALA A 117 5.69 -11.90 6.37
CA ALA A 117 5.79 -13.29 5.92
C ALA A 117 5.04 -13.52 4.59
N ALA A 118 3.83 -12.99 4.45
CA ALA A 118 3.05 -13.07 3.22
C ALA A 118 3.73 -12.31 2.05
N LEU A 119 4.38 -11.17 2.33
CA LEU A 119 5.10 -10.38 1.33
C LEU A 119 6.44 -10.98 0.91
N SER A 120 7.02 -11.91 1.68
CA SER A 120 8.31 -12.51 1.36
C SER A 120 8.26 -13.44 0.14
N ALA A 121 7.07 -14.00 -0.17
CA ALA A 121 6.85 -14.86 -1.34
C ALA A 121 5.40 -14.71 -1.86
N PRO A 122 5.01 -13.54 -2.38
CA PRO A 122 3.66 -13.34 -2.86
C PRO A 122 3.42 -14.10 -4.18
N ASN A 123 2.20 -14.55 -4.40
CA ASN A 123 1.81 -15.27 -5.63
C ASN A 123 1.59 -14.32 -6.83
N GLY A 124 2.28 -13.19 -6.88
CA GLY A 124 2.19 -12.20 -7.96
C GLY A 124 2.62 -10.82 -7.50
N PRO A 125 2.65 -9.82 -8.39
CA PRO A 125 3.09 -8.48 -8.06
C PRO A 125 2.16 -7.81 -7.04
N VAL A 126 2.76 -7.21 -5.99
CA VAL A 126 2.04 -6.47 -4.94
C VAL A 126 2.60 -5.05 -4.86
N VAL A 127 1.70 -4.07 -4.91
CA VAL A 127 2.01 -2.66 -4.68
C VAL A 127 1.32 -2.22 -3.39
N LEU A 128 2.07 -1.66 -2.45
CA LEU A 128 1.53 -1.21 -1.17
C LEU A 128 1.68 0.31 -1.06
N VAL A 129 0.64 0.96 -0.58
CA VAL A 129 0.65 2.40 -0.27
C VAL A 129 0.72 2.59 1.23
N SER A 130 1.60 3.47 1.71
CA SER A 130 1.66 3.85 3.11
C SER A 130 1.96 5.32 3.29
N ASN A 131 1.42 5.92 4.37
CA ASN A 131 1.80 7.28 4.73
C ASN A 131 3.10 7.29 5.53
N GLU A 132 3.95 8.29 5.22
CA GLU A 132 5.01 8.70 6.12
C GLU A 132 4.45 9.72 7.12
N VAL A 133 4.34 9.31 8.38
CA VAL A 133 3.76 10.12 9.47
C VAL A 133 4.82 10.58 10.50
N GLY A 134 6.07 10.14 10.33
CA GLY A 134 7.17 10.43 11.25
C GLY A 134 7.85 11.76 11.03
N LEU A 135 7.69 12.40 9.86
CA LEU A 135 8.34 13.66 9.49
C LEU A 135 7.63 14.90 10.04
N GLY A 136 6.48 14.73 10.71
CA GLY A 136 5.71 15.83 11.30
C GLY A 136 6.05 16.09 12.77
N LEU A 137 5.23 16.94 13.40
CA LEU A 137 5.33 17.23 14.83
C LEU A 137 5.07 15.97 15.67
N VAL A 138 5.69 15.94 16.86
CA VAL A 138 5.44 14.87 17.82
C VAL A 138 3.98 14.95 18.31
N PRO A 139 3.18 13.87 18.19
CA PRO A 139 1.80 13.89 18.67
C PRO A 139 1.71 14.11 20.18
N GLU A 140 0.75 14.94 20.61
CA GLU A 140 0.54 15.26 22.03
C GLU A 140 0.03 14.06 22.82
N THR A 141 -0.82 13.21 22.21
CA THR A 141 -1.43 12.07 22.89
C THR A 141 -0.53 10.84 22.89
N PRO A 142 -0.55 10.01 23.95
CA PRO A 142 0.19 8.73 23.98
C PRO A 142 -0.19 7.82 22.81
N LEU A 143 -1.48 7.73 22.48
CA LEU A 143 -1.96 6.93 21.34
C LEU A 143 -1.38 7.40 20.01
N GLY A 144 -1.36 8.72 19.78
CA GLY A 144 -0.76 9.28 18.56
C GLY A 144 0.74 8.97 18.45
N ARG A 145 1.48 9.02 19.56
CA ARG A 145 2.90 8.65 19.57
C ARG A 145 3.11 7.17 19.29
N ALA A 146 2.30 6.30 19.93
CA ALA A 146 2.34 4.86 19.69
C ALA A 146 2.02 4.52 18.22
N PHE A 147 0.98 5.14 17.66
CA PHE A 147 0.62 4.98 16.24
C PHE A 147 1.76 5.39 15.30
N ARG A 148 2.37 6.57 15.53
CA ARG A 148 3.50 7.06 14.74
C ARG A 148 4.67 6.07 14.77
N ASP A 149 5.01 5.56 15.95
CA ASP A 149 6.13 4.65 16.14
C ASP A 149 5.84 3.28 15.47
N GLU A 150 4.63 2.74 15.59
CA GLU A 150 4.22 1.51 14.93
C GLU A 150 4.15 1.67 13.40
N ALA A 151 3.70 2.82 12.89
CA ALA A 151 3.71 3.11 11.46
C ALA A 151 5.14 3.14 10.90
N GLY A 152 6.09 3.73 11.63
CA GLY A 152 7.49 3.70 11.26
C GLY A 152 8.08 2.29 11.23
N ARG A 153 7.78 1.46 12.26
CA ARG A 153 8.21 0.05 12.31
C ARG A 153 7.60 -0.77 11.17
N LEU A 154 6.32 -0.54 10.85
CA LEU A 154 5.64 -1.20 9.74
C LEU A 154 6.28 -0.83 8.40
N ASN A 155 6.50 0.46 8.14
CA ASN A 155 7.13 0.94 6.92
C ASN A 155 8.55 0.36 6.74
N GLN A 156 9.36 0.31 7.80
CA GLN A 156 10.69 -0.30 7.77
C GLN A 156 10.63 -1.81 7.47
N ALA A 157 9.73 -2.54 8.13
CA ALA A 157 9.60 -3.98 7.96
C ALA A 157 9.16 -4.34 6.53
N VAL A 158 8.21 -3.59 5.95
CA VAL A 158 7.78 -3.79 4.56
C VAL A 158 8.86 -3.36 3.57
N ALA A 159 9.54 -2.24 3.81
CA ALA A 159 10.66 -1.79 2.97
C ALA A 159 11.83 -2.79 2.93
N ALA A 160 12.07 -3.53 4.01
CA ALA A 160 13.10 -4.55 4.07
C ALA A 160 12.86 -5.69 3.07
N VAL A 161 11.60 -6.13 2.89
CA VAL A 161 11.22 -7.22 1.97
C VAL A 161 10.78 -6.73 0.59
N ALA A 162 10.55 -5.43 0.42
CA ALA A 162 10.18 -4.86 -0.86
C ALA A 162 11.38 -4.83 -1.82
N SER A 163 11.17 -5.25 -3.07
CA SER A 163 12.17 -5.12 -4.15
C SER A 163 12.32 -3.69 -4.66
N ARG A 164 11.26 -2.87 -4.49
CA ARG A 164 11.27 -1.44 -4.83
C ARG A 164 10.60 -0.62 -3.74
N VAL A 165 11.23 0.51 -3.38
CA VAL A 165 10.64 1.51 -2.47
C VAL A 165 10.70 2.87 -3.14
N VAL A 166 9.54 3.53 -3.22
CA VAL A 166 9.39 4.87 -3.82
C VAL A 166 8.81 5.82 -2.78
N PHE A 167 9.39 7.00 -2.67
CA PHE A 167 8.84 8.10 -1.89
C PHE A 167 8.22 9.13 -2.82
N VAL A 168 6.96 9.52 -2.59
CA VAL A 168 6.27 10.50 -3.43
C VAL A 168 6.10 11.80 -2.64
N ALA A 169 6.67 12.89 -3.16
CA ALA A 169 6.54 14.23 -2.64
C ALA A 169 6.06 15.17 -3.75
N ALA A 170 5.01 15.96 -3.50
CA ALA A 170 4.44 16.91 -4.46
C ALA A 170 4.14 16.30 -5.86
N GLY A 171 3.69 15.05 -5.89
CA GLY A 171 3.42 14.30 -7.12
C GLY A 171 4.66 13.71 -7.81
N ILE A 172 5.85 13.96 -7.29
CA ILE A 172 7.12 13.53 -7.88
C ILE A 172 7.61 12.27 -7.16
N PRO A 173 7.79 11.12 -7.86
CA PRO A 173 8.34 9.91 -7.27
C PRO A 173 9.87 9.99 -7.17
N LEU A 174 10.40 9.59 -6.02
CA LEU A 174 11.81 9.39 -5.74
C LEU A 174 12.04 7.93 -5.38
N THR A 175 12.84 7.21 -6.16
CA THR A 175 13.21 5.81 -5.85
C THR A 175 14.23 5.80 -4.72
N LEU A 176 13.89 5.15 -3.61
CA LEU A 176 14.76 4.97 -2.44
C LEU A 176 15.49 3.62 -2.46
N LYS A 177 14.84 2.59 -2.99
CA LYS A 177 15.38 1.23 -3.14
C LYS A 177 14.91 0.65 -4.46
N GLU A 178 15.80 0.00 -5.18
CA GLU A 178 15.50 -0.81 -6.35
C GLU A 178 16.50 -1.95 -6.41
N GLU A 179 16.01 -3.18 -6.24
CA GLU A 179 16.85 -4.39 -6.39
C GLU A 179 16.97 -4.72 -7.87
N GLU A 180 18.19 -4.91 -8.34
CA GLU A 180 18.45 -5.41 -9.69
C GLU A 180 17.86 -6.82 -9.83
N ARG A 181 17.05 -7.03 -10.84
CA ARG A 181 16.58 -8.38 -11.17
C ARG A 181 17.79 -9.21 -11.63
N THR A 182 18.21 -10.14 -10.81
CA THR A 182 19.08 -11.21 -11.30
C THR A 182 18.28 -12.00 -12.35
N GLN A 183 18.73 -11.95 -13.60
CA GLN A 183 18.19 -12.71 -14.73
C GLN A 183 18.41 -14.20 -14.53
#